data_5a340b7901eac707d08a22ff4b6f6e80
#
_entry.id   5a340b7901eac707d08a22ff4b6f6e80
#
_cell.length_a   1.000
_cell.length_b   1.000
_cell.length_c   1.000
_cell.angle_alpha   90.00
_cell.angle_beta   90.00
_cell.angle_gamma   90.00
#
_symmetry.space_group_name_H-M   'P 1'
#
loop_
_entity.id
_entity.type
_entity.pdbx_description
1 polymer ?
#
loop_
_entity_poly.entity_id
_entity_poly.type
_entity_poly.pdbx_seq_one_letter_code
_entity_poly.pdbx_strand_id
1 'polypeptide(L)'
;MHSEKRAASGQRVHSGQPEPQGIAMALPPEDHVGSLITGWREQWPDLAVDPVGIVYRVGRLAAHFGAEIRKVLAAAGLSSADFAVLANLRRSGHPYRLSQRQLMDQLNLSSGTVSVRIDQLARRGLVRRDPDPDDGRSVQVTLTENGERLFNAVAPEHLANEARLVAALDPAAQAQLARLLKILLLEFESVVGPRPDERLGFAVAPAHTGHARRAAAGLPLAPGLLIEHIHPGGPAEAAGLRRGDLLVGSGERDIRSLSCLAETILAEAGAIKLRVRRGDQTIDVTIPAGSRPPASARGAPWR
;
A
#
# COMPACT_ATOMS: atom_id res chain seq x y z
N MET A 1 74.59 -10.08 -34.17
CA MET A 1 74.63 -10.85 -32.91
C MET A 1 73.63 -10.26 -31.97
N HIS A 2 72.63 -11.08 -31.61
CA HIS A 2 71.56 -10.97 -30.58
C HIS A 2 70.73 -9.70 -30.51
N SER A 3 69.59 -9.83 -31.12
CA SER A 3 68.40 -8.98 -31.04
C SER A 3 67.50 -9.51 -29.89
N GLU A 4 67.18 -8.69 -28.91
CA GLU A 4 66.14 -9.02 -27.92
C GLU A 4 64.90 -8.17 -28.21
N LYS A 5 63.83 -8.88 -28.59
CA LYS A 5 62.48 -8.35 -28.68
C LYS A 5 61.87 -8.24 -27.28
N ARG A 6 61.56 -7.02 -26.87
CA ARG A 6 60.65 -6.77 -25.72
C ARG A 6 59.19 -6.87 -26.15
N ALA A 7 58.46 -7.82 -25.59
CA ALA A 7 57.00 -7.92 -25.71
C ALA A 7 56.35 -6.92 -24.74
N ALA A 8 55.45 -6.09 -25.25
CA ALA A 8 54.61 -5.18 -24.48
C ALA A 8 53.39 -6.01 -23.97
N SER A 9 53.32 -6.21 -22.68
CA SER A 9 52.10 -6.73 -22.00
C SER A 9 51.14 -5.59 -21.75
N GLY A 10 50.03 -5.58 -22.49
CA GLY A 10 48.91 -4.69 -22.25
C GLY A 10 48.14 -5.11 -20.99
N GLN A 11 48.26 -4.34 -19.92
CA GLN A 11 47.36 -4.46 -18.77
C GLN A 11 45.99 -3.85 -19.14
N ARG A 12 44.99 -4.69 -19.22
CA ARG A 12 43.59 -4.24 -19.22
C ARG A 12 43.24 -3.77 -17.82
N VAL A 13 43.00 -2.49 -17.66
CA VAL A 13 42.42 -1.88 -16.47
C VAL A 13 40.94 -2.26 -16.45
N HIS A 14 40.56 -3.21 -15.59
CA HIS A 14 39.18 -3.43 -15.25
C HIS A 14 38.69 -2.26 -14.39
N SER A 15 37.88 -1.39 -14.97
CA SER A 15 37.09 -0.43 -14.21
C SER A 15 35.94 -1.14 -13.50
N GLY A 16 36.25 -1.67 -12.31
CA GLY A 16 35.23 -2.18 -11.39
C GLY A 16 34.44 -0.97 -10.86
N GLN A 17 33.18 -0.85 -11.29
CA GLN A 17 32.22 -0.01 -10.57
C GLN A 17 32.01 -0.65 -9.18
N PRO A 18 32.02 0.13 -8.11
CA PRO A 18 31.70 -0.42 -6.79
C PRO A 18 30.22 -0.84 -6.80
N GLU A 19 29.97 -2.12 -6.59
CA GLU A 19 28.64 -2.60 -6.22
C GLU A 19 28.13 -1.81 -5.03
N PRO A 20 26.81 -1.48 -4.95
CA PRO A 20 26.25 -0.81 -3.80
C PRO A 20 26.46 -1.74 -2.60
N GLN A 21 27.39 -1.39 -1.73
CA GLN A 21 27.59 -2.06 -0.45
C GLN A 21 26.29 -1.91 0.35
N GLY A 22 25.47 -2.95 0.33
CA GLY A 22 24.36 -3.10 1.26
C GLY A 22 24.95 -2.95 2.67
N ILE A 23 24.46 -1.96 3.42
CA ILE A 23 24.84 -1.73 4.81
C ILE A 23 24.50 -3.02 5.56
N ALA A 24 25.49 -3.84 5.82
CA ALA A 24 25.40 -4.94 6.77
C ALA A 24 25.30 -4.32 8.17
N MET A 25 24.11 -3.86 8.52
CA MET A 25 23.80 -3.45 9.87
C MET A 25 23.90 -4.71 10.73
N ALA A 26 24.87 -4.77 11.63
CA ALA A 26 24.95 -5.83 12.61
C ALA A 26 23.57 -5.93 13.29
N LEU A 27 22.89 -7.06 13.11
CA LEU A 27 21.56 -7.24 13.68
C LEU A 27 21.67 -7.11 15.20
N PRO A 28 20.76 -6.33 15.82
CA PRO A 28 20.68 -6.26 17.27
C PRO A 28 20.41 -7.66 17.85
N PRO A 29 20.59 -7.85 19.16
CA PRO A 29 20.25 -9.10 19.82
C PRO A 29 18.81 -9.51 19.45
N GLU A 30 18.60 -10.82 19.33
CA GLU A 30 17.35 -11.41 18.87
C GLU A 30 16.16 -10.90 19.68
N ASP A 31 15.15 -10.36 18.98
CA ASP A 31 13.91 -9.95 19.63
C ASP A 31 13.02 -11.16 19.93
N HIS A 32 11.96 -10.96 20.71
CA HIS A 32 11.04 -12.05 21.07
C HIS A 32 10.46 -12.79 19.85
N VAL A 33 10.26 -12.10 18.70
CA VAL A 33 9.75 -12.73 17.47
C VAL A 33 10.84 -13.58 16.82
N GLY A 34 12.08 -13.16 16.90
CA GLY A 34 13.23 -13.96 16.45
C GLY A 34 13.31 -15.29 17.18
N SER A 35 13.30 -15.26 18.52
CA SER A 35 13.29 -16.47 19.35
C SER A 35 12.11 -17.40 19.04
N LEU A 36 10.93 -16.83 18.75
CA LEU A 36 9.76 -17.60 18.37
C LEU A 36 9.98 -18.30 17.01
N ILE A 37 10.56 -17.61 16.02
CA ILE A 37 10.87 -18.17 14.69
C ILE A 37 11.92 -19.28 14.81
N THR A 38 12.97 -19.06 15.62
CA THR A 38 14.01 -20.05 15.87
C THR A 38 13.40 -21.32 16.45
N GLY A 39 12.55 -21.20 17.47
CA GLY A 39 11.83 -22.36 18.03
C GLY A 39 10.94 -23.10 17.04
N TRP A 40 10.26 -22.37 16.14
CA TRP A 40 9.49 -23.04 15.09
C TRP A 40 10.36 -23.79 14.07
N ARG A 41 11.49 -23.22 13.64
CA ARG A 41 12.43 -23.88 12.72
C ARG A 41 13.03 -25.16 13.31
N GLU A 42 13.27 -25.16 14.61
CA GLU A 42 13.77 -26.37 15.33
C GLU A 42 12.72 -27.48 15.36
N GLN A 43 11.45 -27.14 15.62
CA GLN A 43 10.35 -28.11 15.74
C GLN A 43 9.74 -28.53 14.40
N TRP A 44 9.78 -27.65 13.38
CA TRP A 44 9.25 -27.86 12.04
C TRP A 44 10.18 -27.31 10.97
N PRO A 45 11.27 -27.99 10.63
CA PRO A 45 12.28 -27.52 9.67
C PRO A 45 11.71 -27.21 8.27
N ASP A 46 10.70 -27.94 7.85
CA ASP A 46 10.08 -27.82 6.51
C ASP A 46 9.03 -26.71 6.44
N LEU A 47 8.72 -26.04 7.54
CA LEU A 47 7.73 -24.98 7.57
C LEU A 47 8.33 -23.64 7.17
N ALA A 48 7.73 -22.97 6.17
CA ALA A 48 8.13 -21.62 5.75
C ALA A 48 7.68 -20.57 6.78
N VAL A 49 8.46 -20.35 7.83
CA VAL A 49 8.11 -19.47 8.96
C VAL A 49 8.54 -18.02 8.79
N ASP A 50 9.33 -17.68 7.78
CA ASP A 50 9.86 -16.33 7.57
C ASP A 50 8.79 -15.23 7.51
N PRO A 51 7.63 -15.42 6.85
CA PRO A 51 6.56 -14.40 6.85
C PRO A 51 6.00 -14.08 8.24
N VAL A 52 6.06 -15.03 9.18
CA VAL A 52 5.65 -14.84 10.58
C VAL A 52 6.45 -13.69 11.21
N GLY A 53 7.75 -13.60 10.87
CA GLY A 53 8.62 -12.54 11.35
C GLY A 53 8.15 -11.13 10.99
N ILE A 54 7.55 -10.97 9.82
CA ILE A 54 6.99 -9.69 9.38
C ILE A 54 5.65 -9.43 10.07
N VAL A 55 4.71 -10.36 9.98
CA VAL A 55 3.33 -10.19 10.46
C VAL A 55 3.30 -9.95 11.98
N TYR A 56 4.06 -10.74 12.74
CA TYR A 56 4.11 -10.57 14.20
C TYR A 56 4.79 -9.27 14.63
N ARG A 57 5.90 -8.85 13.97
CA ARG A 57 6.54 -7.55 14.28
C ARG A 57 5.61 -6.39 13.98
N VAL A 58 4.92 -6.39 12.85
CA VAL A 58 3.92 -5.37 12.51
C VAL A 58 2.82 -5.31 13.57
N GLY A 59 2.27 -6.46 13.98
CA GLY A 59 1.23 -6.52 15.01
C GLY A 59 1.71 -6.00 16.38
N ARG A 60 2.91 -6.40 16.81
CA ARG A 60 3.49 -5.92 18.07
C ARG A 60 3.80 -4.44 18.05
N LEU A 61 4.39 -3.94 16.96
CA LEU A 61 4.66 -2.51 16.77
C LEU A 61 3.36 -1.69 16.79
N ALA A 62 2.32 -2.15 16.09
CA ALA A 62 1.01 -1.49 16.10
C ALA A 62 0.42 -1.39 17.51
N ALA A 63 0.56 -2.43 18.34
CA ALA A 63 0.12 -2.41 19.74
C ALA A 63 0.91 -1.40 20.59
N HIS A 64 2.25 -1.40 20.47
CA HIS A 64 3.12 -0.47 21.22
C HIS A 64 2.90 0.98 20.76
N PHE A 65 2.92 1.25 19.47
CA PHE A 65 2.69 2.59 18.91
C PHE A 65 1.32 3.12 19.31
N GLY A 66 0.28 2.27 19.18
CA GLY A 66 -1.07 2.64 19.60
C GLY A 66 -1.16 2.97 21.09
N ALA A 67 -0.41 2.29 21.95
CA ALA A 67 -0.38 2.61 23.38
C ALA A 67 0.25 3.99 23.64
N GLU A 68 1.38 4.31 23.02
CA GLU A 68 2.06 5.60 23.19
C GLU A 68 1.24 6.75 22.57
N ILE A 69 0.62 6.55 21.40
CA ILE A 69 -0.28 7.53 20.79
C ILE A 69 -1.48 7.82 21.71
N ARG A 70 -2.10 6.76 22.28
CA ARG A 70 -3.22 6.95 23.23
C ARG A 70 -2.85 7.77 24.46
N LYS A 71 -1.62 7.61 24.99
CA LYS A 71 -1.16 8.41 26.16
C LYS A 71 -1.15 9.92 25.84
N VAL A 72 -0.57 10.30 24.69
CA VAL A 72 -0.51 11.70 24.25
C VAL A 72 -1.91 12.27 24.04
N LEU A 73 -2.77 11.54 23.34
CA LEU A 73 -4.13 12.00 23.02
C LEU A 73 -5.02 12.07 24.28
N ALA A 74 -4.88 11.11 25.19
CA ALA A 74 -5.62 11.08 26.45
C ALA A 74 -5.32 12.29 27.34
N ALA A 75 -4.09 12.82 27.33
CA ALA A 75 -3.73 14.03 28.04
C ALA A 75 -4.55 15.26 27.57
N ALA A 76 -5.01 15.25 26.31
CA ALA A 76 -5.91 16.26 25.75
C ALA A 76 -7.40 15.86 25.81
N GLY A 77 -7.73 14.76 26.50
CA GLY A 77 -9.08 14.22 26.58
C GLY A 77 -9.63 13.71 25.25
N LEU A 78 -8.76 13.26 24.34
CA LEU A 78 -9.13 12.71 23.03
C LEU A 78 -8.84 11.20 22.97
N SER A 79 -9.73 10.45 22.35
CA SER A 79 -9.39 9.12 21.85
C SER A 79 -8.67 9.22 20.50
N SER A 80 -8.00 8.15 20.07
CA SER A 80 -7.39 8.10 18.73
C SER A 80 -8.42 8.31 17.62
N ALA A 81 -9.64 7.78 17.79
CA ALA A 81 -10.72 7.98 16.83
C ALA A 81 -11.23 9.43 16.79
N ASP A 82 -11.31 10.11 17.95
CA ASP A 82 -11.69 11.53 18.03
C ASP A 82 -10.65 12.40 17.30
N PHE A 83 -9.36 12.17 17.59
CA PHE A 83 -8.28 12.88 16.93
C PHE A 83 -8.27 12.62 15.40
N ALA A 84 -8.51 11.39 14.98
CA ALA A 84 -8.60 11.06 13.57
C ALA A 84 -9.72 11.79 12.83
N VAL A 85 -10.91 11.98 13.46
CA VAL A 85 -11.99 12.81 12.90
C VAL A 85 -11.54 14.26 12.76
N LEU A 86 -10.98 14.86 13.81
CA LEU A 86 -10.50 16.25 13.77
C LEU A 86 -9.40 16.45 12.72
N ALA A 87 -8.46 15.51 12.63
CA ALA A 87 -7.37 15.52 11.66
C ALA A 87 -7.87 15.45 10.21
N ASN A 88 -8.86 14.60 9.93
CA ASN A 88 -9.43 14.49 8.59
C ASN A 88 -10.19 15.76 8.19
N LEU A 89 -10.97 16.34 9.10
CA LEU A 89 -11.62 17.62 8.88
C LEU A 89 -10.60 18.73 8.64
N ARG A 90 -9.55 18.83 9.46
CA ARG A 90 -8.51 19.84 9.31
C ARG A 90 -7.76 19.70 7.98
N ARG A 91 -7.46 18.46 7.57
CA ARG A 91 -6.77 18.15 6.31
C ARG A 91 -7.62 18.43 5.07
N SER A 92 -8.96 18.42 5.15
CA SER A 92 -9.82 18.71 4.00
C SER A 92 -9.71 20.14 3.47
N GLY A 93 -9.02 21.02 4.20
CA GLY A 93 -8.92 22.43 3.84
C GLY A 93 -10.15 23.23 4.28
N HIS A 94 -10.02 24.58 4.26
CA HIS A 94 -11.15 25.45 4.61
C HIS A 94 -12.34 25.19 3.67
N PRO A 95 -13.57 25.08 4.18
CA PRO A 95 -14.07 25.35 5.53
C PRO A 95 -14.00 24.15 6.50
N TYR A 96 -13.07 23.20 6.34
CA TYR A 96 -12.85 22.03 7.21
C TYR A 96 -14.09 21.16 7.37
N ARG A 97 -14.72 20.84 6.26
CA ARG A 97 -16.00 20.14 6.17
C ARG A 97 -15.87 18.87 5.34
N LEU A 98 -16.47 17.80 5.84
CA LEU A 98 -16.62 16.52 5.14
C LEU A 98 -18.02 15.96 5.41
N SER A 99 -18.56 15.22 4.46
CA SER A 99 -19.76 14.43 4.75
C SER A 99 -19.43 13.27 5.69
N GLN A 100 -20.42 12.82 6.45
CA GLN A 100 -20.24 11.64 7.32
C GLN A 100 -19.77 10.43 6.52
N ARG A 101 -20.23 10.26 5.29
CA ARG A 101 -19.78 9.20 4.38
C ARG A 101 -18.30 9.31 4.05
N GLN A 102 -17.82 10.50 3.68
CA GLN A 102 -16.39 10.72 3.44
C GLN A 102 -15.53 10.41 4.67
N LEU A 103 -16.01 10.76 5.87
CA LEU A 103 -15.32 10.42 7.11
C LEU A 103 -15.28 8.90 7.33
N MET A 104 -16.37 8.19 7.05
CA MET A 104 -16.40 6.73 7.12
C MET A 104 -15.37 6.10 6.20
N ASP A 105 -15.35 6.53 4.93
CA ASP A 105 -14.44 6.02 3.92
C ASP A 105 -12.97 6.30 4.28
N GLN A 106 -12.67 7.53 4.72
CA GLN A 106 -11.30 7.94 5.08
C GLN A 106 -10.79 7.32 6.38
N LEU A 107 -11.66 7.03 7.32
CA LEU A 107 -11.31 6.43 8.61
C LEU A 107 -11.39 4.91 8.60
N ASN A 108 -11.92 4.31 7.52
CA ASN A 108 -12.20 2.88 7.43
C ASN A 108 -13.00 2.36 8.64
N LEU A 109 -14.02 3.13 9.05
CA LEU A 109 -14.88 2.83 10.20
C LEU A 109 -16.33 2.63 9.77
N SER A 110 -17.06 1.82 10.55
CA SER A 110 -18.49 1.63 10.33
C SER A 110 -19.30 2.91 10.58
N SER A 111 -20.46 3.04 9.91
CA SER A 111 -21.37 4.17 10.07
C SER A 111 -21.76 4.41 11.53
N GLY A 112 -22.07 3.36 12.30
CA GLY A 112 -22.39 3.46 13.71
C GLY A 112 -21.23 4.03 14.54
N THR A 113 -20.00 3.57 14.28
CA THR A 113 -18.83 4.05 15.00
C THR A 113 -18.57 5.52 14.71
N VAL A 114 -18.62 5.93 13.43
CA VAL A 114 -18.40 7.33 13.03
C VAL A 114 -19.49 8.23 13.60
N SER A 115 -20.77 7.82 13.54
CA SER A 115 -21.88 8.61 14.10
C SER A 115 -21.72 8.88 15.59
N VAL A 116 -21.40 7.84 16.37
CA VAL A 116 -21.16 7.98 17.83
C VAL A 116 -20.01 8.95 18.11
N ARG A 117 -18.93 8.90 17.34
CA ARG A 117 -17.78 9.81 17.52
C ARG A 117 -18.13 11.23 17.18
N ILE A 118 -18.83 11.46 16.08
CA ILE A 118 -19.29 12.78 15.67
C ILE A 118 -20.23 13.37 16.75
N ASP A 119 -21.15 12.56 17.29
CA ASP A 119 -22.08 13.01 18.34
C ASP A 119 -21.35 13.40 19.63
N GLN A 120 -20.31 12.64 20.01
CA GLN A 120 -19.48 12.97 21.18
C GLN A 120 -18.70 14.26 20.96
N LEU A 121 -18.09 14.44 19.79
CA LEU A 121 -17.35 15.65 19.44
C LEU A 121 -18.28 16.88 19.33
N ALA A 122 -19.48 16.70 18.79
CA ALA A 122 -20.48 17.75 18.69
C ALA A 122 -20.97 18.23 20.08
N ARG A 123 -21.23 17.28 21.00
CA ARG A 123 -21.59 17.63 22.41
C ARG A 123 -20.48 18.38 23.12
N ARG A 124 -19.23 18.19 22.73
CA ARG A 124 -18.07 18.94 23.25
C ARG A 124 -17.84 20.25 22.50
N GLY A 125 -18.66 20.58 21.51
CA GLY A 125 -18.51 21.78 20.69
C GLY A 125 -17.27 21.80 19.79
N LEU A 126 -16.68 20.64 19.49
CA LEU A 126 -15.48 20.52 18.65
C LEU A 126 -15.80 20.38 17.17
N VAL A 127 -16.97 19.85 16.85
CA VAL A 127 -17.50 19.79 15.49
C VAL A 127 -18.96 20.24 15.49
N ARG A 128 -19.47 20.65 14.32
CA ARG A 128 -20.88 20.94 14.07
C ARG A 128 -21.42 19.99 13.02
N ARG A 129 -22.68 19.58 13.18
CA ARG A 129 -23.42 18.78 12.19
C ARG A 129 -24.46 19.67 11.53
N ASP A 130 -24.45 19.68 10.22
CA ASP A 130 -25.43 20.39 9.41
C ASP A 130 -26.05 19.40 8.41
N PRO A 131 -27.34 19.55 8.05
CA PRO A 131 -27.88 18.85 6.88
C PRO A 131 -27.09 19.26 5.64
N ASP A 132 -26.91 18.29 4.71
CA ASP A 132 -26.33 18.61 3.43
C ASP A 132 -27.35 19.43 2.60
N PRO A 133 -27.00 20.62 2.07
CA PRO A 133 -27.91 21.43 1.30
C PRO A 133 -28.37 20.75 0.01
N ASP A 134 -27.55 19.89 -0.57
CA ASP A 134 -27.81 19.22 -1.86
C ASP A 134 -28.42 17.81 -1.68
N ASP A 135 -28.25 17.18 -0.52
CA ASP A 135 -28.82 15.88 -0.19
C ASP A 135 -29.28 15.85 1.27
N GLY A 136 -30.56 16.09 1.48
CA GLY A 136 -31.17 16.11 2.82
C GLY A 136 -31.06 14.79 3.62
N ARG A 137 -30.55 13.70 3.02
CA ARG A 137 -30.21 12.45 3.70
C ARG A 137 -28.77 12.38 4.17
N SER A 138 -27.95 13.30 3.69
CA SER A 138 -26.52 13.39 4.03
C SER A 138 -26.29 14.36 5.18
N VAL A 139 -25.32 14.08 6.02
CA VAL A 139 -24.90 14.94 7.13
C VAL A 139 -23.50 15.47 6.84
N GLN A 140 -23.37 16.78 6.84
CA GLN A 140 -22.10 17.48 6.79
C GLN A 140 -21.56 17.68 8.21
N VAL A 141 -20.28 17.44 8.38
CA VAL A 141 -19.55 17.63 9.64
C VAL A 141 -18.49 18.69 9.41
N THR A 142 -18.56 19.76 10.20
CA THR A 142 -17.65 20.90 10.10
C THR A 142 -16.85 21.04 11.39
N LEU A 143 -15.54 21.23 11.29
CA LEU A 143 -14.71 21.57 12.44
C LEU A 143 -15.06 22.96 12.95
N THR A 144 -15.25 23.11 14.26
CA THR A 144 -15.49 24.43 14.88
C THR A 144 -14.17 25.13 15.20
N GLU A 145 -14.20 26.41 15.52
CA GLU A 145 -13.02 27.13 16.01
C GLU A 145 -12.44 26.48 17.29
N ASN A 146 -13.30 25.95 18.16
CA ASN A 146 -12.85 25.22 19.35
C ASN A 146 -12.13 23.92 18.97
N GLY A 147 -12.68 23.18 17.99
CA GLY A 147 -12.07 21.97 17.46
C GLY A 147 -10.74 22.26 16.80
N GLU A 148 -10.66 23.34 16.02
CA GLU A 148 -9.41 23.75 15.36
C GLU A 148 -8.35 24.17 16.40
N ARG A 149 -8.71 24.95 17.41
CA ARG A 149 -7.80 25.34 18.49
C ARG A 149 -7.26 24.10 19.24
N LEU A 150 -8.13 23.16 19.58
CA LEU A 150 -7.72 21.93 20.25
C LEU A 150 -6.80 21.10 19.36
N PHE A 151 -7.17 20.91 18.08
CA PHE A 151 -6.32 20.18 17.13
C PHE A 151 -4.94 20.82 17.01
N ASN A 152 -4.87 22.15 16.83
CA ASN A 152 -3.61 22.87 16.68
C ASN A 152 -2.74 22.82 17.95
N ALA A 153 -3.34 22.68 19.13
CA ALA A 153 -2.62 22.51 20.39
C ALA A 153 -2.05 21.08 20.55
N VAL A 154 -2.77 20.05 20.07
CA VAL A 154 -2.41 18.63 20.26
C VAL A 154 -1.51 18.09 19.15
N ALA A 155 -1.72 18.52 17.90
CA ALA A 155 -1.04 17.97 16.74
C ALA A 155 0.50 18.04 16.81
N PRO A 156 1.15 19.13 17.29
CA PRO A 156 2.60 19.19 17.38
C PRO A 156 3.19 18.11 18.30
N GLU A 157 2.59 17.91 19.48
CA GLU A 157 3.06 16.89 20.43
C GLU A 157 2.78 15.47 19.92
N HIS A 158 1.65 15.25 19.26
CA HIS A 158 1.33 13.99 18.60
C HIS A 158 2.36 13.64 17.53
N LEU A 159 2.70 14.58 16.64
CA LEU A 159 3.71 14.36 15.58
C LEU A 159 5.11 14.17 16.17
N ALA A 160 5.47 14.94 17.21
CA ALA A 160 6.73 14.74 17.92
C ALA A 160 6.80 13.35 18.57
N ASN A 161 5.70 12.86 19.12
CA ASN A 161 5.61 11.49 19.64
C ASN A 161 5.81 10.44 18.53
N GLU A 162 5.14 10.58 17.39
CA GLU A 162 5.34 9.68 16.25
C GLU A 162 6.79 9.66 15.75
N ALA A 163 7.44 10.82 15.68
CA ALA A 163 8.87 10.91 15.35
C ALA A 163 9.74 10.14 16.35
N ARG A 164 9.43 10.22 17.67
CA ARG A 164 10.14 9.45 18.71
C ARG A 164 9.98 7.94 18.54
N LEU A 165 8.80 7.46 18.14
CA LEU A 165 8.52 6.03 17.99
C LEU A 165 9.37 5.37 16.89
N VAL A 166 9.81 6.12 15.91
CA VAL A 166 10.64 5.62 14.79
C VAL A 166 12.09 6.10 14.85
N ALA A 167 12.49 6.80 15.92
CA ALA A 167 13.81 7.44 16.04
C ALA A 167 14.99 6.46 16.08
N ALA A 168 14.73 5.16 16.32
CA ALA A 168 15.76 4.12 16.24
C ALA A 168 16.25 3.87 14.79
N LEU A 169 15.52 4.37 13.79
CA LEU A 169 15.87 4.27 12.38
C LEU A 169 16.40 5.62 11.88
N ASP A 170 17.45 5.60 11.08
CA ASP A 170 17.86 6.79 10.34
C ASP A 170 16.83 7.19 9.26
N PRO A 171 16.90 8.40 8.68
CA PRO A 171 15.91 8.86 7.71
C PRO A 171 15.79 7.97 6.46
N ALA A 172 16.87 7.35 6.00
CA ALA A 172 16.86 6.46 4.83
C ALA A 172 16.12 5.15 5.15
N ALA A 173 16.40 4.55 6.31
CA ALA A 173 15.70 3.35 6.80
C ALA A 173 14.21 3.63 7.07
N GLN A 174 13.86 4.80 7.62
CA GLN A 174 12.45 5.22 7.77
C GLN A 174 11.73 5.30 6.42
N ALA A 175 12.34 5.93 5.42
CA ALA A 175 11.78 6.04 4.07
C ALA A 175 11.62 4.65 3.42
N GLN A 176 12.59 3.76 3.58
CA GLN A 176 12.52 2.40 3.07
C GLN A 176 11.40 1.61 3.75
N LEU A 177 11.29 1.66 5.07
CA LEU A 177 10.23 1.00 5.83
C LEU A 177 8.85 1.52 5.41
N ALA A 178 8.68 2.84 5.31
CA ALA A 178 7.43 3.46 4.86
C ALA A 178 7.03 2.99 3.45
N ARG A 179 8.00 2.88 2.53
CA ARG A 179 7.76 2.35 1.18
C ARG A 179 7.30 0.88 1.22
N LEU A 180 7.96 0.02 2.00
CA LEU A 180 7.60 -1.39 2.11
C LEU A 180 6.20 -1.59 2.73
N LEU A 181 5.90 -0.85 3.79
CA LEU A 181 4.58 -0.85 4.42
C LEU A 181 3.50 -0.34 3.47
N LYS A 182 3.78 0.71 2.67
CA LYS A 182 2.85 1.20 1.64
C LYS A 182 2.53 0.12 0.61
N ILE A 183 3.53 -0.64 0.14
CA ILE A 183 3.31 -1.75 -0.81
C ILE A 183 2.34 -2.77 -0.23
N LEU A 184 2.55 -3.17 1.03
CA LEU A 184 1.67 -4.13 1.70
C LEU A 184 0.26 -3.55 1.92
N LEU A 185 0.16 -2.31 2.37
CA LEU A 185 -1.12 -1.68 2.69
C LEU A 185 -2.01 -1.52 1.45
N LEU A 186 -1.44 -1.20 0.29
CA LEU A 186 -2.16 -1.08 -0.99
C LEU A 186 -2.76 -2.40 -1.48
N GLU A 187 -2.33 -3.55 -0.94
CA GLU A 187 -2.97 -4.84 -1.24
C GLU A 187 -4.30 -5.04 -0.49
N PHE A 188 -4.58 -4.23 0.52
CA PHE A 188 -5.79 -4.33 1.36
C PHE A 188 -6.72 -3.14 1.21
N GLU A 189 -6.17 -1.96 0.94
CA GLU A 189 -6.94 -0.72 0.81
C GLU A 189 -7.26 -0.40 -0.66
N SER A 190 -8.46 0.06 -0.90
CA SER A 190 -8.85 0.58 -2.21
C SER A 190 -8.06 1.86 -2.51
N VAL A 191 -7.41 1.90 -3.65
CA VAL A 191 -6.75 3.12 -4.13
C VAL A 191 -7.80 4.19 -4.40
N VAL A 192 -7.57 5.42 -3.94
CA VAL A 192 -8.46 6.55 -4.23
C VAL A 192 -8.37 6.90 -5.73
N GLY A 193 -9.47 6.69 -6.45
CA GLY A 193 -9.59 6.94 -7.90
C GLY A 193 -9.61 5.66 -8.74
N PRO A 194 -9.82 5.76 -10.05
CA PRO A 194 -9.84 4.60 -10.94
C PRO A 194 -8.46 3.95 -10.99
N ARG A 195 -8.42 2.65 -10.77
CA ARG A 195 -7.18 1.88 -10.83
C ARG A 195 -6.60 1.92 -12.25
N PRO A 196 -5.27 2.02 -12.41
CA PRO A 196 -4.66 2.08 -13.75
C PRO A 196 -4.99 0.88 -14.65
N ASP A 197 -5.09 -0.33 -14.07
CA ASP A 197 -5.50 -1.56 -14.77
C ASP A 197 -6.91 -1.47 -15.36
N GLU A 198 -7.85 -0.83 -14.67
CA GLU A 198 -9.22 -0.62 -15.17
C GLU A 198 -9.25 0.22 -16.46
N ARG A 199 -8.31 1.15 -16.64
CA ARG A 199 -8.17 1.93 -17.86
C ARG A 199 -7.77 1.08 -19.07
N LEU A 200 -7.07 -0.02 -18.83
CA LEU A 200 -6.65 -0.98 -19.83
C LEU A 200 -7.71 -2.07 -20.08
N GLY A 201 -8.83 -2.03 -19.37
CA GLY A 201 -9.94 -2.95 -19.55
C GLY A 201 -9.76 -4.29 -18.85
N PHE A 202 -9.03 -4.35 -17.75
CA PHE A 202 -8.97 -5.52 -16.88
C PHE A 202 -8.89 -5.10 -15.41
N ALA A 203 -9.14 -6.05 -14.52
CA ALA A 203 -8.90 -5.88 -13.09
C ALA A 203 -8.20 -7.10 -12.52
N VAL A 204 -7.28 -6.88 -11.58
CA VAL A 204 -6.53 -7.91 -10.90
C VAL A 204 -6.93 -8.02 -9.43
N ALA A 205 -6.85 -9.23 -8.89
CA ALA A 205 -6.95 -9.46 -7.46
C ALA A 205 -5.70 -8.91 -6.74
N PRO A 206 -5.84 -8.42 -5.50
CA PRO A 206 -4.72 -8.25 -4.59
C PRO A 206 -3.89 -9.55 -4.49
N ALA A 207 -2.57 -9.43 -4.32
CA ALA A 207 -1.68 -10.59 -4.36
C ALA A 207 -2.09 -11.69 -3.36
N HIS A 208 -2.43 -11.32 -2.12
CA HIS A 208 -2.89 -12.28 -1.09
C HIS A 208 -4.18 -12.99 -1.49
N THR A 209 -5.14 -12.31 -2.11
CA THR A 209 -6.40 -12.90 -2.61
C THR A 209 -6.14 -13.85 -3.78
N GLY A 210 -5.30 -13.43 -4.72
CA GLY A 210 -4.87 -14.25 -5.86
C GLY A 210 -4.19 -15.54 -5.39
N HIS A 211 -3.29 -15.45 -4.41
CA HIS A 211 -2.64 -16.60 -3.80
C HIS A 211 -3.63 -17.55 -3.12
N ALA A 212 -4.58 -17.02 -2.33
CA ALA A 212 -5.60 -17.83 -1.67
C ALA A 212 -6.46 -18.61 -2.68
N ARG A 213 -6.87 -17.97 -3.78
CA ARG A 213 -7.66 -18.63 -4.85
C ARG A 213 -6.87 -19.71 -5.57
N ARG A 214 -5.59 -19.48 -5.86
CA ARG A 214 -4.72 -20.50 -6.48
C ARG A 214 -4.53 -21.70 -5.55
N ALA A 215 -4.29 -21.47 -4.27
CA ALA A 215 -4.18 -22.53 -3.27
C ALA A 215 -5.48 -23.36 -3.17
N ALA A 216 -6.65 -22.70 -3.14
CA ALA A 216 -7.95 -23.38 -3.14
C ALA A 216 -8.21 -24.20 -4.43
N ALA A 217 -7.59 -23.83 -5.54
CA ALA A 217 -7.64 -24.58 -6.79
C ALA A 217 -6.54 -25.67 -6.92
N GLY A 218 -5.77 -25.93 -5.85
CA GLY A 218 -4.67 -26.91 -5.85
C GLY A 218 -3.45 -26.47 -6.70
N LEU A 219 -3.37 -25.19 -7.04
CA LEU A 219 -2.26 -24.67 -7.85
C LEU A 219 -1.12 -24.17 -6.95
N PRO A 220 0.15 -24.37 -7.35
CA PRO A 220 1.28 -23.92 -6.54
C PRO A 220 1.29 -22.40 -6.38
N LEU A 221 1.82 -21.93 -5.24
CA LEU A 221 2.08 -20.51 -5.03
C LEU A 221 3.04 -20.00 -6.10
N ALA A 222 2.68 -18.91 -6.73
CA ALA A 222 3.51 -18.25 -7.73
C ALA A 222 3.37 -16.73 -7.58
N PRO A 223 4.48 -15.99 -7.68
CA PRO A 223 4.42 -14.52 -7.63
C PRO A 223 3.64 -14.00 -8.84
N GLY A 224 2.85 -12.94 -8.61
CA GLY A 224 2.04 -12.31 -9.64
C GLY A 224 0.65 -11.92 -9.17
N LEU A 225 -0.10 -11.25 -10.05
CA LEU A 225 -1.45 -10.79 -9.80
C LEU A 225 -2.45 -11.57 -10.66
N LEU A 226 -3.46 -12.16 -10.04
CA LEU A 226 -4.51 -12.91 -10.74
C LEU A 226 -5.48 -11.96 -11.45
N ILE A 227 -5.68 -12.14 -12.75
CA ILE A 227 -6.69 -11.39 -13.52
C ILE A 227 -8.07 -11.91 -13.16
N GLU A 228 -8.90 -11.06 -12.55
CA GLU A 228 -10.25 -11.39 -12.08
C GLU A 228 -11.33 -11.03 -13.08
N HIS A 229 -11.17 -9.88 -13.73
CA HIS A 229 -12.14 -9.36 -14.69
C HIS A 229 -11.45 -8.88 -15.95
N ILE A 230 -12.14 -9.08 -17.07
CA ILE A 230 -11.81 -8.51 -18.39
C ILE A 230 -13.06 -7.78 -18.85
N HIS A 231 -12.91 -6.54 -19.29
CA HIS A 231 -13.99 -5.77 -19.90
C HIS A 231 -14.31 -6.32 -21.28
N PRO A 232 -15.54 -6.75 -21.54
CA PRO A 232 -15.98 -7.15 -22.88
C PRO A 232 -15.79 -6.00 -23.88
N GLY A 233 -15.19 -6.28 -25.02
CA GLY A 233 -14.86 -5.30 -26.04
C GLY A 233 -13.74 -4.32 -25.66
N GLY A 234 -13.08 -4.54 -24.53
CA GLY A 234 -11.99 -3.71 -24.05
C GLY A 234 -10.64 -4.05 -24.65
N PRO A 235 -9.63 -3.16 -24.46
CA PRO A 235 -8.30 -3.35 -25.04
C PRO A 235 -7.58 -4.60 -24.50
N ALA A 236 -7.82 -4.98 -23.26
CA ALA A 236 -7.26 -6.19 -22.67
C ALA A 236 -7.81 -7.47 -23.33
N GLU A 237 -9.13 -7.52 -23.59
CA GLU A 237 -9.76 -8.64 -24.30
C GLU A 237 -9.25 -8.73 -25.74
N ALA A 238 -9.20 -7.61 -26.45
CA ALA A 238 -8.68 -7.53 -27.82
C ALA A 238 -7.22 -7.97 -27.90
N ALA A 239 -6.42 -7.73 -26.85
CA ALA A 239 -5.04 -8.17 -26.72
C ALA A 239 -4.91 -9.66 -26.32
N GLY A 240 -6.03 -10.34 -26.05
CA GLY A 240 -6.04 -11.76 -25.73
C GLY A 240 -5.80 -12.12 -24.26
N LEU A 241 -5.87 -11.14 -23.34
CA LEU A 241 -5.90 -11.42 -21.90
C LEU A 241 -7.19 -12.16 -21.52
N ARG A 242 -7.10 -13.04 -20.54
CA ARG A 242 -8.22 -13.84 -20.05
C ARG A 242 -8.33 -13.80 -18.53
N ARG A 243 -9.54 -13.93 -18.04
CA ARG A 243 -9.78 -14.18 -16.62
C ARG A 243 -9.05 -15.48 -16.20
N GLY A 244 -8.37 -15.42 -15.08
CA GLY A 244 -7.55 -16.54 -14.59
C GLY A 244 -6.08 -16.51 -15.02
N ASP A 245 -5.69 -15.63 -15.93
CA ASP A 245 -4.27 -15.41 -16.22
C ASP A 245 -3.57 -14.84 -14.96
N LEU A 246 -2.35 -15.27 -14.72
CA LEU A 246 -1.50 -14.72 -13.69
C LEU A 246 -0.51 -13.72 -14.31
N LEU A 247 -0.70 -12.43 -14.05
CA LEU A 247 0.19 -11.36 -14.50
C LEU A 247 1.49 -11.42 -13.67
N VAL A 248 2.61 -11.70 -14.31
CA VAL A 248 3.90 -11.94 -13.64
C VAL A 248 4.96 -10.89 -13.95
N GLY A 249 4.78 -10.09 -15.01
CA GLY A 249 5.79 -9.08 -15.37
C GLY A 249 5.43 -8.19 -16.54
N SER A 250 6.34 -7.26 -16.83
CA SER A 250 6.34 -6.39 -18.02
C SER A 250 7.79 -6.18 -18.44
N GLY A 251 8.16 -6.64 -19.64
CA GLY A 251 9.56 -6.69 -20.06
C GLY A 251 10.41 -7.47 -19.06
N GLU A 252 11.47 -6.85 -18.56
CA GLU A 252 12.35 -7.45 -17.53
C GLU A 252 11.86 -7.23 -16.09
N ARG A 253 10.84 -6.41 -15.89
CA ARG A 253 10.32 -6.07 -14.55
C ARG A 253 9.31 -7.12 -14.09
N ASP A 254 9.52 -7.69 -12.93
CA ASP A 254 8.53 -8.54 -12.26
C ASP A 254 7.40 -7.69 -11.66
N ILE A 255 6.16 -8.18 -11.76
CA ILE A 255 4.97 -7.58 -11.16
C ILE A 255 4.46 -8.50 -10.06
N ARG A 256 4.60 -8.08 -8.81
CA ARG A 256 4.23 -8.86 -7.62
C ARG A 256 3.19 -8.17 -6.74
N SER A 257 2.86 -6.90 -6.99
CA SER A 257 1.94 -6.09 -6.19
C SER A 257 1.14 -5.13 -7.07
N LEU A 258 0.01 -4.66 -6.55
CA LEU A 258 -0.82 -3.64 -7.19
C LEU A 258 -0.04 -2.34 -7.44
N SER A 259 0.82 -1.94 -6.49
CA SER A 259 1.65 -0.75 -6.64
C SER A 259 2.67 -0.91 -7.77
N CYS A 260 3.31 -2.08 -7.90
CA CYS A 260 4.24 -2.36 -8.99
C CYS A 260 3.54 -2.34 -10.36
N LEU A 261 2.33 -2.91 -10.45
CA LEU A 261 1.51 -2.83 -11.66
C LEU A 261 1.16 -1.38 -12.01
N ALA A 262 0.71 -0.60 -11.04
CA ALA A 262 0.36 0.81 -11.24
C ALA A 262 1.56 1.63 -11.71
N GLU A 263 2.73 1.47 -11.08
CA GLU A 263 3.98 2.13 -11.50
C GLU A 263 4.36 1.75 -12.94
N THR A 264 4.23 0.46 -13.29
CA THR A 264 4.52 -0.04 -14.64
C THR A 264 3.60 0.60 -15.67
N ILE A 265 2.29 0.61 -15.42
CA ILE A 265 1.31 1.23 -16.34
C ILE A 265 1.53 2.74 -16.48
N LEU A 266 1.89 3.43 -15.40
CA LEU A 266 2.11 4.88 -15.43
C LEU A 266 3.44 5.26 -16.09
N ALA A 267 4.45 4.40 -16.06
CA ALA A 267 5.73 4.64 -16.70
C ALA A 267 5.69 4.47 -18.23
N GLU A 268 4.71 3.72 -18.75
CA GLU A 268 4.58 3.43 -20.17
C GLU A 268 3.71 4.49 -20.87
N ALA A 269 4.32 5.26 -21.76
CA ALA A 269 3.59 6.23 -22.59
C ALA A 269 2.95 5.59 -23.84
N GLY A 270 3.29 4.34 -24.14
CA GLY A 270 2.92 3.61 -25.34
C GLY A 270 2.15 2.32 -25.05
N ALA A 271 2.26 1.36 -25.96
CA ALA A 271 1.70 0.03 -25.78
C ALA A 271 2.36 -0.69 -24.59
N ILE A 272 1.56 -1.30 -23.73
CA ILE A 272 2.04 -2.01 -22.54
C ILE A 272 2.21 -3.49 -22.88
N LYS A 273 3.42 -3.99 -22.70
CA LYS A 273 3.73 -5.41 -22.85
C LYS A 273 3.65 -6.10 -21.50
N LEU A 274 2.71 -7.01 -21.35
CA LEU A 274 2.48 -7.76 -20.12
C LEU A 274 2.88 -9.23 -20.34
N ARG A 275 3.62 -9.78 -19.39
CA ARG A 275 3.97 -11.20 -19.33
C ARG A 275 3.00 -11.88 -18.37
N VAL A 276 2.24 -12.85 -18.88
CA VAL A 276 1.24 -13.60 -18.11
C VAL A 276 1.51 -15.11 -18.16
N ARG A 277 1.15 -15.80 -17.09
CA ARG A 277 1.10 -17.25 -17.05
C ARG A 277 -0.33 -17.71 -17.21
N ARG A 278 -0.56 -18.56 -18.21
CA ARG A 278 -1.82 -19.25 -18.49
C ARG A 278 -1.59 -20.75 -18.41
N GLY A 279 -2.03 -21.37 -17.31
CA GLY A 279 -1.62 -22.72 -16.95
C GLY A 279 -0.09 -22.77 -16.78
N ASP A 280 0.58 -23.65 -17.52
CA ASP A 280 2.05 -23.79 -17.47
C ASP A 280 2.80 -22.93 -18.50
N GLN A 281 2.07 -22.23 -19.37
CA GLN A 281 2.66 -21.41 -20.42
C GLN A 281 2.85 -19.97 -19.97
N THR A 282 3.97 -19.35 -20.34
CA THR A 282 4.21 -17.92 -20.23
C THR A 282 3.95 -17.28 -21.60
N ILE A 283 3.11 -16.25 -21.64
CA ILE A 283 2.65 -15.57 -22.84
C ILE A 283 2.89 -14.07 -22.68
N ASP A 284 3.41 -13.43 -23.72
CA ASP A 284 3.50 -11.98 -23.80
C ASP A 284 2.25 -11.42 -24.49
N VAL A 285 1.60 -10.47 -23.82
CA VAL A 285 0.39 -9.79 -24.32
C VAL A 285 0.69 -8.30 -24.42
N THR A 286 0.39 -7.72 -25.57
CA THR A 286 0.61 -6.28 -25.80
C THR A 286 -0.73 -5.57 -25.88
N ILE A 287 -0.98 -4.64 -24.93
CA ILE A 287 -2.16 -3.80 -24.91
C ILE A 287 -1.80 -2.45 -25.54
N PRO A 288 -2.48 -2.02 -26.62
CA PRO A 288 -2.18 -0.75 -27.31
C PRO A 288 -2.38 0.46 -26.41
N ALA A 289 -1.55 1.48 -26.54
CA ALA A 289 -1.78 2.79 -25.91
C ALA A 289 -3.00 3.48 -26.52
N GLY A 290 -3.77 4.17 -25.70
CA GLY A 290 -4.86 5.03 -26.15
C GLY A 290 -6.22 4.37 -26.34
N SER A 291 -6.37 3.11 -25.99
CA SER A 291 -7.67 2.43 -25.94
C SER A 291 -8.46 2.90 -24.71
N ARG A 292 -9.19 4.02 -24.85
CA ARG A 292 -10.11 4.48 -23.81
C ARG A 292 -11.28 3.51 -23.74
N PRO A 293 -11.66 2.96 -22.57
CA PRO A 293 -12.85 2.12 -22.49
C PRO A 293 -14.06 2.89 -23.00
N PRO A 294 -15.01 2.22 -23.69
CA PRO A 294 -16.22 2.87 -24.22
C PRO A 294 -16.99 3.56 -23.08
N ALA A 295 -17.60 4.70 -23.39
CA ALA A 295 -18.31 5.54 -22.41
C ALA A 295 -19.42 4.81 -21.63
N SER A 296 -19.96 3.72 -22.18
CA SER A 296 -20.96 2.84 -21.58
C SER A 296 -20.41 1.99 -20.40
N ALA A 297 -19.10 1.85 -20.26
CA ALA A 297 -18.47 1.11 -19.17
C ALA A 297 -18.19 1.97 -17.92
N ARG A 298 -18.46 3.27 -17.99
CA ARG A 298 -18.30 4.20 -16.87
C ARG A 298 -19.56 4.19 -16.02
N GLY A 299 -19.59 3.41 -14.95
CA GLY A 299 -20.64 3.52 -13.94
C GLY A 299 -21.27 2.23 -13.43
N ALA A 300 -20.86 1.06 -13.89
CA ALA A 300 -21.27 -0.17 -13.22
C ALA A 300 -20.30 -0.44 -12.04
N PRO A 301 -20.77 -0.37 -10.78
CA PRO A 301 -19.95 -0.82 -9.67
C PRO A 301 -19.67 -2.31 -9.87
N TRP A 302 -18.41 -2.69 -9.74
CA TRP A 302 -17.98 -4.08 -9.72
C TRP A 302 -18.68 -4.79 -8.55
N ARG A 303 -19.70 -5.63 -8.84
CA ARG A 303 -20.35 -6.52 -7.87
C ARG A 303 -19.65 -7.86 -7.85
#